data_2dcd0b22b3a50ac528eac6ec37e6dda2
#
_entry.id   2dcd0b22b3a50ac528eac6ec37e6dda2
#
_cell.length_a   1.000
_cell.length_b   1.000
_cell.length_c   1.000
_cell.angle_alpha   90.00
_cell.angle_beta   90.00
_cell.angle_gamma   90.00
#
_symmetry.space_group_name_H-M   'P 1'
#
loop_
_entity.id
_entity.type
_entity.pdbx_description
1 polymer ?
#
loop_
_entity_poly.entity_id
_entity_poly.type
_entity_poly.pdbx_seq_one_letter_code
_entity_poly.pdbx_strand_id
1 'polypeptide(L)'
;RNTETCQAACKGIEYVSHQAALGSVPRSIKEPVYFNEVNVGGFVNMLKASVDNAVKQFVYASSSSVYGDEPTLPKIEEKVGRCLSPYAATKKTNELFAQVFADVYGLKLLGFRYFNIFGPRQDPDGSYAAVIPLFVKGILKRSPVYINGDGEQTRDFTFVENAVQINIKGMLTSNEQALNKVYNVAVGDRFSVNYLYETCKSQLNSD
;
A
#
# COMPACT_ATOMS: atom_id res chain seq x y z
N ARG A 1 2.07 13.73 11.27
CA ARG A 1 0.99 13.85 12.26
C ARG A 1 0.77 15.30 12.74
N ASN A 2 1.82 16.11 12.73
CA ASN A 2 1.72 17.52 13.13
C ASN A 2 0.98 18.30 12.04
N THR A 3 -0.10 18.98 12.41
CA THR A 3 -0.97 19.72 11.49
C THR A 3 -0.24 20.88 10.82
N GLU A 4 0.57 21.62 11.57
CA GLU A 4 1.34 22.77 11.05
C GLU A 4 2.36 22.31 10.00
N THR A 5 3.04 21.18 10.26
CA THR A 5 3.97 20.56 9.28
C THR A 5 3.23 20.15 8.01
N CYS A 6 2.05 19.54 8.12
CA CYS A 6 1.23 19.15 6.97
C CYS A 6 0.79 20.38 6.16
N GLN A 7 0.37 21.46 6.82
CA GLN A 7 0.01 22.72 6.18
C GLN A 7 1.19 23.33 5.44
N ALA A 8 2.34 23.38 6.09
CA ALA A 8 3.58 23.92 5.46
C ALA A 8 4.00 23.08 4.25
N ALA A 9 3.87 21.74 4.32
CA ALA A 9 4.23 20.84 3.24
C ALA A 9 3.31 20.96 2.02
N CYS A 10 2.04 21.34 2.19
CA CYS A 10 1.08 21.50 1.08
C CYS A 10 1.09 22.91 0.46
N LYS A 11 1.77 23.88 1.07
CA LYS A 11 1.78 25.26 0.59
C LYS A 11 2.43 25.37 -0.80
N GLY A 12 1.64 25.83 -1.79
CA GLY A 12 2.09 26.01 -3.17
C GLY A 12 2.29 24.69 -3.94
N ILE A 13 1.78 23.56 -3.41
CA ILE A 13 1.88 22.25 -4.04
C ILE A 13 0.61 21.98 -4.86
N GLU A 14 0.79 21.51 -6.08
CA GLU A 14 -0.34 21.16 -6.96
C GLU A 14 -0.79 19.71 -6.81
N TYR A 15 0.14 18.78 -6.56
CA TYR A 15 -0.12 17.35 -6.51
C TYR A 15 0.49 16.74 -5.26
N VAL A 16 -0.26 15.87 -4.60
CA VAL A 16 0.20 15.12 -3.42
C VAL A 16 0.18 13.63 -3.73
N SER A 17 1.30 12.95 -3.50
CA SER A 17 1.37 11.50 -3.42
C SER A 17 1.61 11.08 -1.98
N HIS A 18 0.57 10.62 -1.29
CA HIS A 18 0.60 10.23 0.12
C HIS A 18 0.86 8.74 0.27
N GLN A 19 2.13 8.37 0.43
CA GLN A 19 2.57 6.99 0.63
C GLN A 19 2.90 6.69 2.10
N ALA A 20 2.99 7.71 2.94
CA ALA A 20 3.43 7.62 4.32
C ALA A 20 2.42 6.86 5.20
N ALA A 21 2.85 5.75 5.76
CA ALA A 21 2.08 4.96 6.71
C ALA A 21 3.00 3.98 7.46
N LEU A 22 2.53 3.47 8.58
CA LEU A 22 3.09 2.26 9.20
C LEU A 22 2.52 1.05 8.45
N GLY A 23 3.39 0.22 7.89
CA GLY A 23 3.04 -1.04 7.24
C GLY A 23 3.43 -2.20 8.17
N SER A 24 2.62 -3.11 8.47
CA SER A 24 2.85 -4.39 9.16
C SER A 24 1.60 -4.83 9.89
N VAL A 25 1.00 -5.91 9.43
CA VAL A 25 -0.14 -6.53 10.12
C VAL A 25 0.23 -6.97 11.54
N PRO A 26 1.33 -7.74 11.78
CA PRO A 26 1.67 -8.18 13.13
C PRO A 26 1.94 -7.02 14.12
N ARG A 27 2.60 -5.97 13.65
CA ARG A 27 2.86 -4.80 14.51
C ARG A 27 1.58 -4.03 14.82
N SER A 28 0.66 -3.93 13.89
CA SER A 28 -0.61 -3.23 14.12
C SER A 28 -1.45 -3.89 15.21
N ILE A 29 -1.34 -5.22 15.39
CA ILE A 29 -2.01 -5.95 16.47
C ILE A 29 -1.40 -5.58 17.83
N LYS A 30 -0.09 -5.37 17.89
CA LYS A 30 0.61 -4.99 19.12
C LYS A 30 0.43 -3.51 19.47
N GLU A 31 0.37 -2.64 18.47
CA GLU A 31 0.38 -1.18 18.64
C GLU A 31 -0.80 -0.51 17.89
N PRO A 32 -2.07 -0.93 18.12
CA PRO A 32 -3.19 -0.47 17.28
C PRO A 32 -3.44 1.05 17.41
N VAL A 33 -3.26 1.61 18.60
CA VAL A 33 -3.42 3.05 18.83
C VAL A 33 -2.42 3.86 17.99
N TYR A 34 -1.14 3.46 18.04
CA TYR A 34 -0.09 4.14 17.29
C TYR A 34 -0.31 4.04 15.77
N PHE A 35 -0.78 2.88 15.28
CA PHE A 35 -1.18 2.72 13.87
C PHE A 35 -2.31 3.65 13.49
N ASN A 36 -3.33 3.80 14.33
CA ASN A 36 -4.43 4.73 14.08
C ASN A 36 -3.96 6.19 14.05
N GLU A 37 -3.14 6.61 14.99
CA GLU A 37 -2.60 7.98 15.04
C GLU A 37 -1.79 8.32 13.79
N VAL A 38 -0.96 7.39 13.32
CA VAL A 38 -0.10 7.62 12.15
C VAL A 38 -0.91 7.50 10.86
N ASN A 39 -1.60 6.36 10.67
CA ASN A 39 -2.20 6.01 9.39
C ASN A 39 -3.52 6.76 9.15
N VAL A 40 -4.32 6.98 10.18
CA VAL A 40 -5.60 7.70 10.05
C VAL A 40 -5.43 9.16 10.40
N GLY A 41 -4.92 9.48 11.59
CA GLY A 41 -4.72 10.87 12.00
C GLY A 41 -3.80 11.64 11.05
N GLY A 42 -2.67 11.04 10.67
CA GLY A 42 -1.74 11.65 9.71
C GLY A 42 -2.37 11.82 8.32
N PHE A 43 -3.15 10.86 7.87
CA PHE A 43 -3.86 10.93 6.59
C PHE A 43 -4.89 12.05 6.55
N VAL A 44 -5.73 12.15 7.58
CA VAL A 44 -6.76 13.21 7.68
C VAL A 44 -6.12 14.60 7.75
N ASN A 45 -4.99 14.75 8.47
CA ASN A 45 -4.25 16.01 8.48
C ASN A 45 -3.73 16.39 7.08
N MET A 46 -3.24 15.43 6.30
CA MET A 46 -2.80 15.68 4.93
C MET A 46 -3.96 16.00 3.98
N LEU A 47 -5.10 15.33 4.12
CA LEU A 47 -6.31 15.68 3.37
C LEU A 47 -6.76 17.11 3.65
N LYS A 48 -6.85 17.47 4.95
CA LYS A 48 -7.25 18.83 5.34
C LYS A 48 -6.26 19.89 4.85
N ALA A 49 -4.96 19.64 5.00
CA ALA A 49 -3.93 20.53 4.49
C ALA A 49 -4.01 20.68 2.96
N SER A 50 -4.32 19.61 2.24
CA SER A 50 -4.49 19.65 0.78
C SER A 50 -5.69 20.51 0.35
N VAL A 51 -6.82 20.39 1.05
CA VAL A 51 -7.99 21.26 0.81
C VAL A 51 -7.66 22.73 1.06
N ASP A 52 -7.04 23.03 2.22
CA ASP A 52 -6.74 24.39 2.64
C ASP A 52 -5.74 25.10 1.71
N ASN A 53 -4.88 24.34 1.04
CA ASN A 53 -3.87 24.85 0.12
C ASN A 53 -4.24 24.65 -1.36
N ALA A 54 -5.50 24.32 -1.66
CA ALA A 54 -6.01 24.16 -3.02
C ALA A 54 -5.21 23.16 -3.88
N VAL A 55 -4.77 22.04 -3.31
CA VAL A 55 -4.10 20.98 -4.04
C VAL A 55 -5.04 20.48 -5.14
N LYS A 56 -4.53 20.37 -6.37
CA LYS A 56 -5.33 19.98 -7.54
C LYS A 56 -5.74 18.52 -7.51
N GLN A 57 -4.85 17.64 -7.06
CA GLN A 57 -5.10 16.20 -7.02
C GLN A 57 -4.25 15.49 -5.96
N PHE A 58 -4.88 14.52 -5.30
CA PHE A 58 -4.29 13.77 -4.19
C PHE A 58 -4.37 12.27 -4.49
N VAL A 59 -3.23 11.59 -4.61
CA VAL A 59 -3.19 10.13 -4.72
C VAL A 59 -2.67 9.51 -3.42
N TYR A 60 -3.21 8.37 -3.02
CA TYR A 60 -2.83 7.76 -1.75
C TYR A 60 -2.72 6.24 -1.79
N ALA A 61 -1.86 5.72 -0.93
CA ALA A 61 -1.68 4.30 -0.71
C ALA A 61 -2.80 3.73 0.17
N SER A 62 -3.69 2.94 -0.42
CA SER A 62 -4.48 1.93 0.27
C SER A 62 -3.72 0.59 0.30
N SER A 63 -4.41 -0.53 0.44
CA SER A 63 -3.78 -1.84 0.55
C SER A 63 -4.74 -2.96 0.15
N SER A 64 -4.23 -4.02 -0.44
CA SER A 64 -4.99 -5.27 -0.65
C SER A 64 -5.48 -5.91 0.66
N SER A 65 -4.89 -5.55 1.81
CA SER A 65 -5.36 -6.02 3.12
C SER A 65 -6.79 -5.60 3.47
N VAL A 66 -7.35 -4.58 2.79
CA VAL A 66 -8.74 -4.13 2.99
C VAL A 66 -9.75 -5.19 2.54
N TYR A 67 -9.37 -6.11 1.66
CA TYR A 67 -10.23 -7.21 1.24
C TYR A 67 -10.57 -8.17 2.38
N GLY A 68 -9.68 -8.29 3.38
CA GLY A 68 -9.95 -9.08 4.58
C GLY A 68 -10.30 -10.54 4.28
N ASP A 69 -11.49 -10.96 4.72
CA ASP A 69 -12.01 -12.33 4.54
C ASP A 69 -12.86 -12.53 3.26
N GLU A 70 -12.88 -11.58 2.33
CA GLU A 70 -13.55 -11.76 1.04
C GLU A 70 -12.93 -12.95 0.26
N PRO A 71 -13.67 -14.02 -0.06
CA PRO A 71 -13.10 -15.23 -0.64
C PRO A 71 -12.94 -15.19 -2.16
N THR A 72 -13.65 -14.28 -2.85
CA THR A 72 -13.72 -14.29 -4.33
C THR A 72 -12.39 -13.89 -4.96
N LEU A 73 -12.03 -14.57 -6.03
CA LEU A 73 -10.87 -14.26 -6.87
C LEU A 73 -11.32 -14.18 -8.34
N PRO A 74 -10.76 -13.25 -9.12
CA PRO A 74 -9.85 -12.17 -8.70
C PRO A 74 -10.54 -11.16 -7.77
N LYS A 75 -9.74 -10.42 -6.99
CA LYS A 75 -10.28 -9.34 -6.14
C LYS A 75 -10.77 -8.19 -7.02
N ILE A 76 -11.99 -7.76 -6.79
CA ILE A 76 -12.61 -6.61 -7.45
C ILE A 76 -12.95 -5.53 -6.41
N GLU A 77 -12.83 -4.27 -6.81
CA GLU A 77 -12.81 -3.13 -5.88
C GLU A 77 -14.10 -2.99 -5.07
N GLU A 78 -15.23 -3.36 -5.64
CA GLU A 78 -16.56 -3.25 -5.02
C GLU A 78 -16.83 -4.32 -3.95
N LYS A 79 -16.10 -5.45 -3.98
CA LYS A 79 -16.32 -6.57 -3.05
C LYS A 79 -15.25 -6.59 -1.97
N VAL A 80 -15.61 -6.11 -0.79
CA VAL A 80 -14.71 -6.03 0.36
C VAL A 80 -15.34 -6.76 1.55
N GLY A 81 -14.57 -7.64 2.17
CA GLY A 81 -14.97 -8.35 3.39
C GLY A 81 -14.67 -7.58 4.67
N ARG A 82 -14.61 -8.30 5.79
CA ARG A 82 -14.22 -7.73 7.09
C ARG A 82 -12.72 -7.56 7.18
N CYS A 83 -12.27 -6.41 7.65
CA CYS A 83 -10.85 -6.20 7.93
C CYS A 83 -10.36 -7.18 9.01
N LEU A 84 -9.26 -7.87 8.75
CA LEU A 84 -8.70 -8.90 9.64
C LEU A 84 -7.56 -8.37 10.53
N SER A 85 -7.26 -7.08 10.47
CA SER A 85 -6.21 -6.48 11.30
C SER A 85 -6.44 -4.98 11.51
N PRO A 86 -5.88 -4.39 12.59
CA PRO A 86 -5.89 -2.95 12.76
C PRO A 86 -5.27 -2.19 11.57
N TYR A 87 -4.19 -2.71 10.97
CA TYR A 87 -3.62 -2.14 9.75
C TYR A 87 -4.65 -2.06 8.61
N ALA A 88 -5.33 -3.17 8.32
CA ALA A 88 -6.37 -3.19 7.29
C ALA A 88 -7.49 -2.21 7.60
N ALA A 89 -7.92 -2.13 8.87
CA ALA A 89 -8.93 -1.18 9.33
C ALA A 89 -8.48 0.26 9.09
N THR A 90 -7.22 0.63 9.42
CA THR A 90 -6.73 2.00 9.15
C THR A 90 -6.74 2.33 7.66
N LYS A 91 -6.37 1.39 6.78
CA LYS A 91 -6.40 1.61 5.33
C LYS A 91 -7.84 1.75 4.80
N LYS A 92 -8.77 0.93 5.29
CA LYS A 92 -10.19 1.05 4.95
C LYS A 92 -10.78 2.38 5.44
N THR A 93 -10.41 2.82 6.62
CA THR A 93 -10.81 4.13 7.17
C THR A 93 -10.28 5.29 6.30
N ASN A 94 -9.07 5.17 5.75
CA ASN A 94 -8.54 6.17 4.81
C ASN A 94 -9.39 6.25 3.53
N GLU A 95 -9.87 5.12 2.98
CA GLU A 95 -10.78 5.13 1.83
C GLU A 95 -12.09 5.85 2.15
N LEU A 96 -12.66 5.65 3.36
CA LEU A 96 -13.86 6.34 3.81
C LEU A 96 -13.63 7.85 3.94
N PHE A 97 -12.54 8.28 4.58
CA PHE A 97 -12.21 9.71 4.68
C PHE A 97 -11.97 10.33 3.30
N ALA A 98 -11.27 9.62 2.41
CA ALA A 98 -11.05 10.11 1.04
C ALA A 98 -12.38 10.37 0.32
N GLN A 99 -13.35 9.44 0.41
CA GLN A 99 -14.68 9.64 -0.17
C GLN A 99 -15.39 10.86 0.42
N VAL A 100 -15.40 10.99 1.75
CA VAL A 100 -16.02 12.17 2.41
C VAL A 100 -15.34 13.47 1.98
N PHE A 101 -14.01 13.49 1.85
CA PHE A 101 -13.30 14.71 1.42
C PHE A 101 -13.56 15.05 -0.04
N ALA A 102 -13.77 14.06 -0.90
CA ALA A 102 -14.24 14.30 -2.26
C ALA A 102 -15.64 14.94 -2.27
N ASP A 103 -16.57 14.35 -1.54
CA ASP A 103 -17.98 14.75 -1.56
C ASP A 103 -18.22 16.10 -0.88
N VAL A 104 -17.55 16.37 0.23
CA VAL A 104 -17.78 17.56 1.06
C VAL A 104 -16.89 18.74 0.66
N TYR A 105 -15.63 18.47 0.31
CA TYR A 105 -14.64 19.52 0.04
C TYR A 105 -14.24 19.64 -1.43
N GLY A 106 -14.73 18.73 -2.29
CA GLY A 106 -14.41 18.72 -3.72
C GLY A 106 -12.96 18.37 -4.03
N LEU A 107 -12.21 17.74 -3.09
CA LEU A 107 -10.83 17.32 -3.32
C LEU A 107 -10.82 16.14 -4.29
N LYS A 108 -10.08 16.26 -5.39
CA LYS A 108 -9.92 15.18 -6.37
C LYS A 108 -8.91 14.15 -5.86
N LEU A 109 -9.37 12.89 -5.69
CA LEU A 109 -8.56 11.84 -5.10
C LEU A 109 -8.53 10.56 -5.94
N LEU A 110 -7.43 9.79 -5.79
CA LEU A 110 -7.38 8.39 -6.22
C LEU A 110 -6.68 7.55 -5.15
N GLY A 111 -7.32 6.44 -4.78
CA GLY A 111 -6.73 5.45 -3.88
C GLY A 111 -6.16 4.27 -4.65
N PHE A 112 -5.02 3.75 -4.20
CA PHE A 112 -4.39 2.58 -4.81
C PHE A 112 -4.25 1.45 -3.79
N ARG A 113 -4.98 0.35 -3.99
CA ARG A 113 -4.82 -0.90 -3.22
C ARG A 113 -3.64 -1.67 -3.78
N TYR A 114 -2.46 -1.45 -3.21
CA TYR A 114 -1.27 -2.17 -3.63
C TYR A 114 -1.31 -3.63 -3.20
N PHE A 115 -0.90 -4.50 -4.15
CA PHE A 115 -0.63 -5.92 -3.91
C PHE A 115 0.88 -6.11 -3.88
N ASN A 116 1.40 -6.72 -2.84
CA ASN A 116 2.79 -7.10 -2.56
C ASN A 116 3.86 -6.44 -3.46
N ILE A 117 4.03 -5.13 -3.30
CA ILE A 117 5.00 -4.36 -4.08
C ILE A 117 6.41 -4.83 -3.73
N PHE A 118 7.23 -5.06 -4.76
CA PHE A 118 8.64 -5.43 -4.62
C PHE A 118 9.51 -4.67 -5.62
N GLY A 119 10.82 -4.61 -5.35
CA GLY A 119 11.78 -4.01 -6.27
C GLY A 119 13.09 -3.58 -5.60
N PRO A 120 13.96 -2.93 -6.37
CA PRO A 120 15.24 -2.43 -5.88
C PRO A 120 15.09 -1.53 -4.66
N ARG A 121 16.09 -1.58 -3.77
CA ARG A 121 16.15 -0.76 -2.53
C ARG A 121 15.13 -1.15 -1.46
N GLN A 122 14.42 -2.27 -1.61
CA GLN A 122 13.60 -2.80 -0.54
C GLN A 122 14.51 -3.35 0.57
N ASP A 123 14.33 -2.84 1.80
CA ASP A 123 15.20 -3.15 2.93
C ASP A 123 14.96 -4.58 3.47
N PRO A 124 15.97 -5.47 3.41
CA PRO A 124 15.86 -6.81 4.00
C PRO A 124 16.04 -6.83 5.52
N ASP A 125 16.52 -5.74 6.12
CA ASP A 125 16.82 -5.65 7.57
C ASP A 125 15.74 -4.89 8.35
N GLY A 126 14.74 -4.37 7.65
CA GLY A 126 13.57 -3.75 8.29
C GLY A 126 12.85 -4.74 9.22
N SER A 127 12.34 -4.26 10.33
CA SER A 127 11.64 -5.07 11.35
C SER A 127 10.48 -5.92 10.80
N TYR A 128 10.07 -5.65 9.58
CA TYR A 128 8.99 -6.33 8.85
C TYR A 128 9.35 -6.46 7.37
N ALA A 129 10.57 -6.90 7.11
CA ALA A 129 11.05 -7.12 5.77
C ALA A 129 10.13 -8.06 4.98
N ALA A 130 9.85 -7.71 3.74
CA ALA A 130 9.01 -8.51 2.86
C ALA A 130 9.73 -9.80 2.44
N VAL A 131 8.98 -10.77 1.96
CA VAL A 131 9.49 -12.11 1.65
C VAL A 131 10.61 -12.11 0.60
N ILE A 132 10.49 -11.32 -0.47
CA ILE A 132 11.51 -11.28 -1.54
C ILE A 132 12.87 -10.80 -1.03
N PRO A 133 13.01 -9.64 -0.37
CA PRO A 133 14.31 -9.23 0.15
C PRO A 133 14.87 -10.18 1.21
N LEU A 134 14.03 -10.85 1.99
CA LEU A 134 14.48 -11.88 2.95
C LEU A 134 15.06 -13.10 2.23
N PHE A 135 14.40 -13.59 1.18
CA PHE A 135 14.88 -14.72 0.39
C PHE A 135 16.20 -14.38 -0.30
N VAL A 136 16.27 -13.26 -0.99
CA VAL A 136 17.50 -12.80 -1.66
C VAL A 136 18.65 -12.67 -0.66
N LYS A 137 18.41 -12.05 0.50
CA LYS A 137 19.43 -11.92 1.55
C LYS A 137 19.90 -13.27 2.08
N GLY A 138 18.95 -14.19 2.37
CA GLY A 138 19.26 -15.52 2.88
C GLY A 138 20.10 -16.33 1.89
N ILE A 139 19.69 -16.34 0.63
CA ILE A 139 20.41 -17.03 -0.46
C ILE A 139 21.83 -16.46 -0.63
N LEU A 140 21.97 -15.14 -0.77
CA LEU A 140 23.29 -14.51 -0.95
C LEU A 140 24.22 -14.71 0.23
N LYS A 141 23.70 -14.74 1.46
CA LYS A 141 24.48 -14.97 2.68
C LYS A 141 24.65 -16.45 3.03
N ARG A 142 24.10 -17.36 2.25
CA ARG A 142 24.06 -18.81 2.54
C ARG A 142 23.54 -19.10 3.96
N SER A 143 22.54 -18.32 4.41
CA SER A 143 21.92 -18.47 5.71
C SER A 143 20.53 -19.13 5.59
N PRO A 144 20.03 -19.79 6.64
CA PRO A 144 18.73 -20.42 6.60
C PRO A 144 17.62 -19.46 6.18
N VAL A 145 16.75 -19.92 5.28
CA VAL A 145 15.55 -19.23 4.85
C VAL A 145 14.34 -19.98 5.38
N TYR A 146 13.40 -19.26 5.99
CA TYR A 146 12.23 -19.86 6.59
C TYR A 146 10.98 -19.53 5.76
N ILE A 147 10.23 -20.58 5.40
CA ILE A 147 8.92 -20.47 4.78
C ILE A 147 7.87 -20.82 5.84
N ASN A 148 6.94 -19.91 6.10
CA ASN A 148 5.87 -20.14 7.06
C ASN A 148 4.76 -21.00 6.42
N GLY A 149 4.36 -22.07 7.11
CA GLY A 149 3.39 -23.03 6.61
C GLY A 149 3.99 -23.98 5.56
N ASP A 150 3.18 -24.39 4.59
CA ASP A 150 3.58 -25.28 3.49
C ASP A 150 4.20 -24.54 2.28
N GLY A 151 4.14 -23.22 2.27
CA GLY A 151 4.63 -22.39 1.18
C GLY A 151 3.72 -22.33 -0.05
N GLU A 152 2.56 -22.99 -0.03
CA GLU A 152 1.60 -23.01 -1.16
C GLU A 152 0.65 -21.81 -1.18
N GLN A 153 0.69 -20.96 -0.14
CA GLN A 153 -0.06 -19.71 -0.15
C GLN A 153 0.42 -18.81 -1.29
N THR A 154 -0.53 -18.36 -2.10
CA THR A 154 -0.24 -17.54 -3.28
C THR A 154 -0.39 -16.05 -3.02
N ARG A 155 0.40 -15.25 -3.75
CA ARG A 155 0.34 -13.78 -3.74
C ARG A 155 0.53 -13.24 -5.15
N ASP A 156 -0.09 -12.10 -5.43
CA ASP A 156 0.24 -11.27 -6.57
C ASP A 156 1.42 -10.36 -6.19
N PHE A 157 2.50 -10.44 -6.94
CA PHE A 157 3.70 -9.64 -6.73
C PHE A 157 3.81 -8.58 -7.83
N THR A 158 3.73 -7.33 -7.44
CA THR A 158 3.73 -6.18 -8.35
C THR A 158 5.05 -5.44 -8.29
N PHE A 159 5.73 -5.30 -9.43
CA PHE A 159 7.00 -4.60 -9.49
C PHE A 159 6.83 -3.10 -9.22
N VAL A 160 7.78 -2.51 -8.50
CA VAL A 160 7.68 -1.13 -8.00
C VAL A 160 7.49 -0.09 -9.09
N GLU A 161 8.02 -0.30 -10.29
CA GLU A 161 7.82 0.64 -11.41
C GLU A 161 6.35 0.73 -11.82
N ASN A 162 5.57 -0.35 -11.73
CA ASN A 162 4.13 -0.31 -11.97
C ASN A 162 3.42 0.59 -10.94
N ALA A 163 3.84 0.51 -9.67
CA ALA A 163 3.33 1.39 -8.63
C ALA A 163 3.72 2.85 -8.88
N VAL A 164 4.97 3.12 -9.29
CA VAL A 164 5.42 4.47 -9.65
C VAL A 164 4.61 5.01 -10.81
N GLN A 165 4.47 4.24 -11.90
CA GLN A 165 3.70 4.66 -13.07
C GLN A 165 2.25 5.01 -12.75
N ILE A 166 1.56 4.17 -11.95
CA ILE A 166 0.16 4.44 -11.61
C ILE A 166 0.02 5.69 -10.72
N ASN A 167 0.96 5.95 -9.84
CA ASN A 167 0.97 7.19 -9.05
C ASN A 167 1.11 8.43 -9.95
N ILE A 168 2.05 8.40 -10.90
CA ILE A 168 2.25 9.51 -11.85
C ILE A 168 0.99 9.69 -12.71
N LYS A 169 0.46 8.62 -13.30
CA LYS A 169 -0.78 8.67 -14.08
C LYS A 169 -1.95 9.18 -13.24
N GLY A 170 -2.06 8.72 -11.98
CA GLY A 170 -3.09 9.14 -11.05
C GLY A 170 -2.99 10.63 -10.70
N MET A 171 -1.80 11.18 -10.50
CA MET A 171 -1.62 12.62 -10.23
C MET A 171 -1.91 13.50 -11.46
N LEU A 172 -1.67 13.00 -12.66
CA LEU A 172 -1.73 13.80 -13.89
C LEU A 172 -2.98 13.54 -14.74
N THR A 173 -3.86 12.62 -14.33
CA THR A 173 -5.06 12.32 -15.14
C THR A 173 -6.04 13.49 -15.15
N SER A 174 -6.53 13.81 -16.37
CA SER A 174 -7.65 14.74 -16.57
C SER A 174 -8.99 14.03 -16.74
N ASN A 175 -9.02 12.69 -16.66
CA ASN A 175 -10.25 11.93 -16.80
C ASN A 175 -11.08 12.00 -15.50
N GLU A 176 -12.09 12.87 -15.50
CA GLU A 176 -12.99 13.06 -14.35
C GLU A 176 -13.69 11.74 -13.93
N GLN A 177 -13.95 10.82 -14.85
CA GLN A 177 -14.58 9.53 -14.54
C GLN A 177 -13.66 8.58 -13.76
N ALA A 178 -12.35 8.80 -13.80
CA ALA A 178 -11.38 8.04 -13.03
C ALA A 178 -11.21 8.55 -11.59
N LEU A 179 -11.61 9.79 -11.32
CA LEU A 179 -11.40 10.43 -10.02
C LEU A 179 -12.34 9.88 -8.93
N ASN A 180 -11.96 10.11 -7.68
CA ASN A 180 -12.72 9.78 -6.47
C ASN A 180 -13.06 8.28 -6.36
N LYS A 181 -12.13 7.45 -6.83
CA LYS A 181 -12.24 5.99 -6.82
C LYS A 181 -11.01 5.34 -6.22
N VAL A 182 -11.16 4.07 -5.90
CA VAL A 182 -10.06 3.21 -5.45
C VAL A 182 -9.81 2.15 -6.52
N TYR A 183 -8.55 1.87 -6.82
CA TYR A 183 -8.12 0.92 -7.85
C TYR A 183 -7.16 -0.11 -7.30
N ASN A 184 -7.27 -1.34 -7.77
CA ASN A 184 -6.26 -2.37 -7.55
C ASN A 184 -4.99 -2.05 -8.33
N VAL A 185 -3.85 -2.24 -7.68
CA VAL A 185 -2.53 -2.18 -8.32
C VAL A 185 -1.88 -3.54 -8.17
N ALA A 186 -2.11 -4.38 -9.15
CA ALA A 186 -1.77 -5.78 -9.22
C ALA A 186 -1.42 -6.13 -10.68
N VAL A 187 -0.72 -7.25 -10.88
CA VAL A 187 -0.43 -7.76 -12.25
C VAL A 187 -1.47 -8.77 -12.73
N GLY A 188 -2.33 -9.25 -11.82
CA GLY A 188 -3.40 -10.20 -12.13
C GLY A 188 -2.93 -11.66 -12.17
N ASP A 189 -1.77 -11.97 -11.63
CA ASP A 189 -1.20 -13.31 -11.56
C ASP A 189 -0.93 -13.73 -10.11
N ARG A 190 -0.71 -15.03 -9.88
CA ARG A 190 -0.51 -15.59 -8.55
C ARG A 190 0.65 -16.57 -8.53
N PHE A 191 1.56 -16.36 -7.60
CA PHE A 191 2.72 -17.21 -7.38
C PHE A 191 2.75 -17.71 -5.93
N SER A 192 3.06 -18.99 -5.73
CA SER A 192 3.26 -19.53 -4.39
C SER A 192 4.58 -19.04 -3.79
N VAL A 193 4.69 -19.08 -2.48
CA VAL A 193 5.94 -18.70 -1.79
C VAL A 193 7.05 -19.68 -2.14
N ASN A 194 6.74 -20.97 -2.33
CA ASN A 194 7.69 -21.98 -2.80
C ASN A 194 8.24 -21.63 -4.19
N TYR A 195 7.35 -21.35 -5.16
CA TYR A 195 7.76 -20.93 -6.51
C TYR A 195 8.65 -19.67 -6.47
N LEU A 196 8.30 -18.70 -5.64
CA LEU A 196 9.09 -17.48 -5.47
C LEU A 196 10.50 -17.78 -4.95
N TYR A 197 10.62 -18.66 -3.95
CA TYR A 197 11.93 -19.07 -3.40
C TYR A 197 12.79 -19.76 -4.44
N GLU A 198 12.26 -20.74 -5.14
CA GLU A 198 12.98 -21.45 -6.20
C GLU A 198 13.39 -20.53 -7.35
N THR A 199 12.54 -19.57 -7.71
CA THR A 199 12.87 -18.55 -8.70
C THR A 199 14.03 -17.67 -8.23
N CYS A 200 14.02 -17.19 -6.99
CA CYS A 200 15.12 -16.40 -6.43
C CYS A 200 16.43 -17.23 -6.42
N LYS A 201 16.36 -18.50 -6.01
CA LYS A 201 17.50 -19.41 -5.96
C LYS A 201 18.11 -19.61 -7.36
N SER A 202 17.29 -19.91 -8.35
CA SER A 202 17.70 -20.09 -9.74
C SER A 202 18.34 -18.82 -10.33
N GLN A 203 17.72 -17.66 -10.14
CA GLN A 203 18.22 -16.39 -10.68
C GLN A 203 19.55 -15.95 -10.05
N LEU A 204 19.81 -16.35 -8.82
CA LEU A 204 21.05 -16.04 -8.11
C LEU A 204 22.13 -17.10 -8.29
N ASN A 205 21.88 -18.12 -9.14
CA ASN A 205 22.79 -19.24 -9.40
C ASN A 205 23.32 -19.90 -8.10
N SER A 206 22.43 -20.08 -7.13
CA SER A 206 22.75 -20.68 -5.84
C SER A 206 22.25 -22.12 -5.81
N ASP A 207 23.15 -23.05 -5.59
CA ASP A 207 22.86 -24.48 -5.40
C ASP A 207 22.17 -24.76 -4.06
#